data_499a55bc15a811750f741715ab88f452
#
_entry.id   499a55bc15a811750f741715ab88f452
#
_cell.length_a   1.000
_cell.length_b   1.000
_cell.length_c   1.000
_cell.angle_alpha   90.00
_cell.angle_beta   90.00
_cell.angle_gamma   90.00
#
_symmetry.space_group_name_H-M   'P 1'
#
loop_
_entity.id
_entity.type
_entity.pdbx_description
1 polymer ?
#
loop_
_entity_poly.entity_id
_entity_poly.type
_entity_poly.pdbx_seq_one_letter_code
_entity_poly.pdbx_strand_id
1 'polypeptide(L)'
;KWSGTMCLTEPVCGTDLGMLKTKAVEQSDGTYKISGQKIFITSGDQDLTENIIHLVIARATDSPPGTKGISLFLVPKFIVKEDGSIGPRNGVSTGSVEHKMGIKGSATCVLNFDDAVGYMIGPKNKGLSQMFTMMNLERITVGVQGLGISEIAYQNSVTYAKERKQGKTNNTKSTNGADFIIEHADIRRSLLNM
;
A
#
# COMPACT_ATOMS: atom_id res chain seq x y z
N LYS A 1 -9.79 17.22 -2.48
CA LYS A 1 -8.89 16.24 -3.15
C LYS A 1 -9.28 14.83 -2.71
N TRP A 2 -9.15 13.84 -3.59
CA TRP A 2 -9.50 12.46 -3.33
C TRP A 2 -8.25 11.60 -3.25
N SER A 3 -8.32 10.48 -2.52
CA SER A 3 -7.28 9.45 -2.46
C SER A 3 -7.72 8.19 -3.19
N GLY A 4 -6.80 7.27 -3.40
CA GLY A 4 -7.06 5.99 -4.04
C GLY A 4 -6.48 4.83 -3.23
N THR A 5 -7.05 3.65 -3.41
CA THR A 5 -6.55 2.41 -2.82
C THR A 5 -6.48 1.30 -3.85
N MET A 6 -5.69 0.28 -3.56
CA MET A 6 -5.53 -0.92 -4.36
C MET A 6 -6.09 -2.11 -3.57
N CYS A 7 -7.16 -2.75 -4.08
CA CYS A 7 -7.90 -3.79 -3.39
C CYS A 7 -7.77 -5.13 -4.13
N LEU A 8 -6.76 -5.93 -3.76
CA LEU A 8 -6.47 -7.24 -4.36
C LEU A 8 -6.77 -8.39 -3.39
N THR A 9 -6.05 -8.41 -2.27
CA THR A 9 -5.99 -9.53 -1.32
C THR A 9 -7.32 -9.78 -0.64
N GLU A 10 -7.67 -11.04 -0.50
CA GLU A 10 -8.85 -11.52 0.23
C GLU A 10 -8.43 -12.50 1.34
N PRO A 11 -9.30 -12.80 2.31
CA PRO A 11 -8.98 -13.78 3.36
C PRO A 11 -8.55 -15.16 2.84
N VAL A 12 -8.98 -15.50 1.64
CA VAL A 12 -8.71 -16.81 1.01
C VAL A 12 -7.58 -16.79 -0.01
N CYS A 13 -7.10 -15.61 -0.43
CA CYS A 13 -6.06 -15.49 -1.44
C CYS A 13 -5.29 -14.18 -1.34
N GLY A 14 -3.98 -14.26 -1.58
CA GLY A 14 -3.09 -13.10 -1.69
C GLY A 14 -2.25 -13.23 -2.94
N THR A 15 -1.26 -14.12 -2.95
CA THR A 15 -0.41 -14.38 -4.11
C THR A 15 -1.20 -15.07 -5.24
N ASP A 16 -2.03 -16.06 -4.91
CA ASP A 16 -2.89 -16.75 -5.90
C ASP A 16 -4.24 -16.05 -6.03
N LEU A 17 -4.27 -14.97 -6.78
CA LEU A 17 -5.48 -14.19 -7.05
C LEU A 17 -6.51 -14.94 -7.91
N GLY A 18 -6.16 -16.08 -8.50
CA GLY A 18 -7.10 -16.94 -9.20
C GLY A 18 -8.24 -17.46 -8.32
N MET A 19 -8.01 -17.50 -7.00
CA MET A 19 -8.95 -17.96 -5.99
C MET A 19 -9.91 -16.87 -5.48
N LEU A 20 -9.81 -15.63 -5.94
CA LEU A 20 -10.63 -14.53 -5.44
C LEU A 20 -12.13 -14.83 -5.54
N LYS A 21 -12.88 -14.39 -4.53
CA LYS A 21 -14.32 -14.61 -4.38
C LYS A 21 -15.16 -13.36 -4.56
N THR A 22 -14.56 -12.16 -4.53
CA THR A 22 -15.27 -10.91 -4.79
C THR A 22 -15.92 -10.95 -6.17
N LYS A 23 -17.22 -10.69 -6.20
CA LYS A 23 -18.07 -10.76 -7.40
C LYS A 23 -18.44 -9.36 -7.88
N ALA A 24 -18.67 -9.25 -9.19
CA ALA A 24 -19.18 -8.05 -9.82
C ALA A 24 -20.38 -8.46 -10.71
N VAL A 25 -21.56 -7.97 -10.39
CA VAL A 25 -22.80 -8.27 -11.11
C VAL A 25 -23.20 -7.04 -11.93
N GLU A 26 -23.22 -7.19 -13.25
CA GLU A 26 -23.59 -6.13 -14.17
C GLU A 26 -25.04 -5.69 -13.99
N GLN A 27 -25.28 -4.39 -14.05
CA GLN A 27 -26.59 -3.77 -13.94
C GLN A 27 -27.05 -3.23 -15.29
N SER A 28 -28.34 -2.98 -15.44
CA SER A 28 -28.93 -2.49 -16.70
C SER A 28 -28.46 -1.10 -17.13
N ASP A 29 -27.89 -0.33 -16.19
CA ASP A 29 -27.34 1.01 -16.42
C ASP A 29 -25.84 1.01 -16.76
N GLY A 30 -25.23 -0.18 -16.92
CA GLY A 30 -23.80 -0.34 -17.19
C GLY A 30 -22.89 -0.25 -15.95
N THR A 31 -23.44 -0.03 -14.77
CA THR A 31 -22.70 -0.14 -13.52
C THR A 31 -22.58 -1.59 -13.05
N TYR A 32 -21.85 -1.83 -11.98
CA TYR A 32 -21.70 -3.16 -11.38
C TYR A 32 -21.97 -3.09 -9.87
N LYS A 33 -22.62 -4.13 -9.34
CA LYS A 33 -22.70 -4.39 -7.92
C LYS A 33 -21.54 -5.25 -7.49
N ILE A 34 -20.69 -4.70 -6.64
CA ILE A 34 -19.49 -5.37 -6.13
C ILE A 34 -19.80 -5.91 -4.74
N SER A 35 -19.58 -7.22 -4.55
CA SER A 35 -19.82 -7.88 -3.25
C SER A 35 -18.66 -8.80 -2.90
N GLY A 36 -18.12 -8.65 -1.68
CA GLY A 36 -16.99 -9.42 -1.17
C GLY A 36 -16.19 -8.68 -0.11
N GLN A 37 -15.03 -9.24 0.25
CA GLN A 37 -14.17 -8.67 1.28
C GLN A 37 -12.73 -8.58 0.76
N LYS A 38 -12.08 -7.46 1.03
CA LYS A 38 -10.66 -7.23 0.76
C LYS A 38 -9.93 -6.94 2.06
N ILE A 39 -8.73 -7.49 2.22
CA ILE A 39 -7.92 -7.34 3.43
C ILE A 39 -6.58 -6.68 3.12
N PHE A 40 -5.95 -6.12 4.16
CA PHE A 40 -4.67 -5.41 4.07
C PHE A 40 -4.70 -4.20 3.13
N ILE A 41 -5.83 -3.47 3.12
CA ILE A 41 -5.96 -2.30 2.24
C ILE A 41 -5.36 -1.07 2.91
N THR A 42 -4.22 -0.65 2.40
CA THR A 42 -3.51 0.55 2.85
C THR A 42 -4.36 1.79 2.63
N SER A 43 -4.52 2.60 3.68
CA SER A 43 -5.39 3.78 3.70
C SER A 43 -6.83 3.48 3.24
N GLY A 44 -7.32 2.28 3.57
CA GLY A 44 -8.61 1.78 3.10
C GLY A 44 -9.80 2.63 3.53
N ASP A 45 -9.75 3.22 4.71
CA ASP A 45 -10.71 4.21 5.16
C ASP A 45 -10.01 5.29 6.02
N GLN A 46 -10.37 6.54 5.81
CA GLN A 46 -9.83 7.71 6.50
C GLN A 46 -10.69 8.94 6.18
N ASP A 47 -10.50 10.02 6.90
CA ASP A 47 -11.23 11.30 6.77
C ASP A 47 -10.33 12.48 6.33
N LEU A 48 -9.09 12.20 5.93
CA LEU A 48 -8.13 13.21 5.46
C LEU A 48 -8.45 13.71 4.04
N THR A 49 -9.27 12.98 3.31
CA THR A 49 -9.74 13.32 1.97
C THR A 49 -11.25 13.21 1.87
N GLU A 50 -11.84 14.00 0.99
CA GLU A 50 -13.29 14.08 0.79
C GLU A 50 -13.89 12.76 0.28
N ASN A 51 -13.14 12.02 -0.53
CA ASN A 51 -13.54 10.73 -1.07
C ASN A 51 -12.33 9.81 -1.24
N ILE A 52 -12.59 8.51 -1.28
CA ILE A 52 -11.61 7.47 -1.57
C ILE A 52 -12.11 6.66 -2.76
N ILE A 53 -11.26 6.48 -3.76
CA ILE A 53 -11.54 5.68 -4.95
C ILE A 53 -10.82 4.34 -4.80
N HIS A 54 -11.58 3.27 -4.62
CA HIS A 54 -11.04 1.93 -4.51
C HIS A 54 -10.89 1.30 -5.90
N LEU A 55 -9.67 0.91 -6.27
CA LEU A 55 -9.42 0.07 -7.44
C LEU A 55 -9.51 -1.40 -7.02
N VAL A 56 -10.63 -2.02 -7.36
CA VAL A 56 -11.01 -3.36 -6.88
C VAL A 56 -10.92 -4.37 -8.00
N ILE A 57 -10.15 -5.44 -7.80
CA ILE A 57 -10.24 -6.60 -8.70
C ILE A 57 -11.36 -7.53 -8.22
N ALA A 58 -12.20 -7.92 -9.15
CA ALA A 58 -13.33 -8.81 -8.92
C ALA A 58 -13.61 -9.68 -10.14
N ARG A 59 -14.41 -10.72 -9.95
CA ARG A 59 -14.87 -11.58 -11.00
C ARG A 59 -16.26 -11.13 -11.47
N ALA A 60 -16.34 -10.69 -12.71
CA ALA A 60 -17.63 -10.36 -13.32
C ALA A 60 -18.44 -11.65 -13.62
N THR A 61 -19.77 -11.53 -13.70
CA THR A 61 -20.66 -12.61 -14.14
C THR A 61 -20.17 -13.16 -15.48
N ASP A 62 -20.26 -14.48 -15.66
CA ASP A 62 -19.87 -15.23 -16.87
C ASP A 62 -18.36 -15.11 -17.22
N SER A 63 -17.54 -14.74 -16.28
CA SER A 63 -16.09 -14.74 -16.46
C SER A 63 -15.48 -16.11 -16.17
N PRO A 64 -14.42 -16.51 -16.90
CA PRO A 64 -13.77 -17.80 -16.69
C PRO A 64 -13.12 -17.88 -15.29
N PRO A 65 -12.90 -19.10 -14.77
CA PRO A 65 -12.19 -19.30 -13.51
C PRO A 65 -10.72 -18.89 -13.61
N GLY A 66 -10.07 -18.75 -12.43
CA GLY A 66 -8.66 -18.41 -12.35
C GLY A 66 -8.37 -16.94 -12.68
N THR A 67 -7.12 -16.62 -12.91
CA THR A 67 -6.66 -15.25 -13.15
C THR A 67 -7.18 -14.63 -14.45
N LYS A 68 -7.54 -15.46 -15.42
CA LYS A 68 -8.07 -15.02 -16.72
C LYS A 68 -9.49 -14.43 -16.64
N GLY A 69 -10.20 -14.60 -15.53
CA GLY A 69 -11.54 -14.04 -15.33
C GLY A 69 -11.61 -12.82 -14.42
N ILE A 70 -10.46 -12.21 -14.13
CA ILE A 70 -10.39 -11.06 -13.24
C ILE A 70 -10.54 -9.76 -14.03
N SER A 71 -11.48 -8.91 -13.58
CA SER A 71 -11.70 -7.56 -14.11
C SER A 71 -11.37 -6.50 -13.04
N LEU A 72 -11.14 -5.27 -13.45
CA LEU A 72 -10.84 -4.13 -12.60
C LEU A 72 -12.03 -3.20 -12.52
N PHE A 73 -12.34 -2.76 -11.30
CA PHE A 73 -13.46 -1.85 -11.03
C PHE A 73 -13.01 -0.65 -10.23
N LEU A 74 -13.56 0.51 -10.57
CA LEU A 74 -13.47 1.73 -9.78
C LEU A 74 -14.70 1.77 -8.86
N VAL A 75 -14.47 1.77 -7.56
CA VAL A 75 -15.54 1.76 -6.54
C VAL A 75 -15.30 2.93 -5.59
N PRO A 76 -16.10 4.01 -5.65
CA PRO A 76 -15.93 5.14 -4.77
C PRO A 76 -16.49 4.85 -3.37
N LYS A 77 -15.88 5.40 -2.32
CA LYS A 77 -16.41 5.37 -0.94
C LYS A 77 -17.74 6.12 -0.85
N PHE A 78 -17.83 7.26 -1.50
CA PHE A 78 -19.06 8.03 -1.69
C PHE A 78 -19.34 8.16 -3.18
N ILE A 79 -20.59 7.96 -3.56
CA ILE A 79 -21.03 8.07 -4.96
C ILE A 79 -20.70 9.47 -5.48
N VAL A 80 -20.19 9.55 -6.69
CA VAL A 80 -19.93 10.82 -7.38
C VAL A 80 -21.11 11.13 -8.26
N LYS A 81 -21.71 12.30 -8.11
CA LYS A 81 -22.82 12.77 -8.93
C LYS A 81 -22.32 13.26 -10.30
N GLU A 82 -23.23 13.47 -11.25
CA GLU A 82 -22.91 13.94 -12.60
C GLU A 82 -22.20 15.30 -12.61
N ASP A 83 -22.51 16.18 -11.66
CA ASP A 83 -21.87 17.47 -11.47
C ASP A 83 -20.48 17.39 -10.78
N GLY A 84 -20.01 16.18 -10.47
CA GLY A 84 -18.75 15.91 -9.77
C GLY A 84 -18.84 16.09 -8.25
N SER A 85 -19.97 16.47 -7.69
CA SER A 85 -20.14 16.59 -6.24
C SER A 85 -20.26 15.23 -5.55
N ILE A 86 -19.96 15.22 -4.26
CA ILE A 86 -20.04 14.01 -3.43
C ILE A 86 -21.50 13.70 -3.10
N GLY A 87 -21.91 12.48 -3.37
CA GLY A 87 -23.23 11.94 -3.10
C GLY A 87 -23.26 11.11 -1.82
N PRO A 88 -24.22 10.20 -1.70
CA PRO A 88 -24.38 9.33 -0.53
C PRO A 88 -23.21 8.34 -0.42
N ARG A 89 -23.04 7.77 0.79
CA ARG A 89 -22.09 6.68 1.00
C ARG A 89 -22.46 5.48 0.14
N ASN A 90 -21.46 4.90 -0.50
CA ASN A 90 -21.60 3.67 -1.26
C ASN A 90 -21.61 2.44 -0.32
N GLY A 91 -21.92 1.27 -0.84
CA GLY A 91 -21.89 -0.02 -0.14
C GLY A 91 -20.49 -0.49 0.26
N VAL A 92 -19.63 0.42 0.74
CA VAL A 92 -18.25 0.13 1.20
C VAL A 92 -18.17 0.45 2.69
N SER A 93 -17.76 -0.52 3.48
CA SER A 93 -17.59 -0.36 4.93
C SER A 93 -16.25 -0.96 5.40
N THR A 94 -15.73 -0.40 6.50
CA THR A 94 -14.54 -0.90 7.17
C THR A 94 -14.95 -1.99 8.15
N GLY A 95 -14.41 -3.20 7.98
CA GLY A 95 -14.63 -4.32 8.90
C GLY A 95 -13.72 -4.24 10.12
N SER A 96 -12.44 -3.96 9.90
CA SER A 96 -11.45 -3.78 10.96
C SER A 96 -10.25 -2.99 10.46
N VAL A 97 -9.43 -2.53 11.40
CA VAL A 97 -8.12 -1.92 11.14
C VAL A 97 -7.03 -2.84 11.69
N GLU A 98 -6.00 -3.10 10.89
CA GLU A 98 -4.92 -4.01 11.24
C GLU A 98 -4.00 -3.44 12.33
N HIS A 99 -3.63 -4.29 13.27
CA HIS A 99 -2.62 -3.98 14.28
C HIS A 99 -1.22 -4.34 13.74
N LYS A 100 -0.46 -3.33 13.32
CA LYS A 100 0.80 -3.52 12.59
C LYS A 100 2.04 -3.36 13.47
N MET A 101 3.18 -3.91 13.03
CA MET A 101 4.49 -3.71 13.64
C MET A 101 4.97 -2.27 13.52
N GLY A 102 4.76 -1.63 12.37
CA GLY A 102 5.14 -0.26 12.04
C GLY A 102 4.11 0.44 11.17
N ILE A 103 4.39 1.68 10.77
CA ILE A 103 3.52 2.55 9.96
C ILE A 103 2.11 2.63 10.57
N LYS A 104 2.05 2.77 11.90
CA LYS A 104 0.80 2.70 12.68
C LYS A 104 -0.11 3.91 12.45
N GLY A 105 0.44 5.02 11.94
CA GLY A 105 -0.33 6.21 11.58
C GLY A 105 -1.11 6.08 10.27
N SER A 106 -0.85 5.03 9.47
CA SER A 106 -1.61 4.71 8.25
C SER A 106 -2.58 3.56 8.53
N ALA A 107 -3.88 3.78 8.37
CA ALA A 107 -4.89 2.75 8.57
C ALA A 107 -4.79 1.69 7.47
N THR A 108 -4.51 0.45 7.83
CA THR A 108 -4.59 -0.71 6.94
C THR A 108 -5.86 -1.47 7.28
N CYS A 109 -6.81 -1.49 6.35
CA CYS A 109 -8.18 -1.88 6.61
C CYS A 109 -8.56 -3.22 5.99
N VAL A 110 -9.52 -3.87 6.63
CA VAL A 110 -10.41 -4.84 5.98
C VAL A 110 -11.58 -4.04 5.41
N LEU A 111 -11.83 -4.15 4.11
CA LEU A 111 -12.97 -3.51 3.45
C LEU A 111 -14.00 -4.55 3.05
N ASN A 112 -15.26 -4.30 3.44
CA ASN A 112 -16.41 -5.06 3.00
C ASN A 112 -17.14 -4.28 1.90
N PHE A 113 -17.46 -4.97 0.82
CA PHE A 113 -18.25 -4.48 -0.29
C PHE A 113 -19.59 -5.20 -0.23
N ASP A 114 -20.65 -4.45 -0.03
CA ASP A 114 -22.03 -4.94 0.05
C ASP A 114 -22.86 -4.26 -1.04
N ASP A 115 -22.97 -4.93 -2.18
CA ASP A 115 -23.59 -4.40 -3.38
C ASP A 115 -23.10 -2.99 -3.76
N ALA A 116 -21.83 -2.73 -3.48
CA ALA A 116 -21.21 -1.44 -3.77
C ALA A 116 -21.24 -1.13 -5.27
N VAL A 117 -21.68 0.07 -5.62
CA VAL A 117 -21.66 0.53 -7.01
C VAL A 117 -20.24 0.67 -7.49
N GLY A 118 -19.91 0.01 -8.61
CA GLY A 118 -18.62 0.05 -9.25
C GLY A 118 -18.71 0.24 -10.75
N TYR A 119 -17.63 0.74 -11.33
CA TYR A 119 -17.50 1.01 -12.77
C TYR A 119 -16.34 0.19 -13.32
N MET A 120 -16.55 -0.60 -14.36
CA MET A 120 -15.49 -1.40 -14.96
C MET A 120 -14.46 -0.49 -15.65
N ILE A 121 -13.18 -0.74 -15.38
CA ILE A 121 -12.07 -0.08 -16.06
C ILE A 121 -11.53 -1.01 -17.16
N GLY A 122 -11.54 -0.51 -18.40
CA GLY A 122 -11.02 -1.20 -19.56
C GLY A 122 -11.75 -2.51 -19.90
N PRO A 123 -11.13 -3.41 -20.68
CA PRO A 123 -11.79 -4.63 -21.16
C PRO A 123 -12.03 -5.65 -20.03
N LYS A 124 -13.20 -6.30 -20.05
CA LYS A 124 -13.56 -7.43 -19.18
C LYS A 124 -12.46 -8.51 -19.22
N ASN A 125 -12.16 -9.11 -18.08
CA ASN A 125 -11.16 -10.18 -17.93
C ASN A 125 -9.70 -9.76 -18.18
N LYS A 126 -9.40 -8.45 -18.16
CA LYS A 126 -8.04 -7.91 -18.26
C LYS A 126 -7.60 -7.12 -17.00
N GLY A 127 -8.33 -7.27 -15.91
CA GLY A 127 -8.13 -6.47 -14.70
C GLY A 127 -6.74 -6.55 -14.08
N LEU A 128 -6.07 -7.71 -14.13
CA LEU A 128 -4.71 -7.83 -13.61
C LEU A 128 -3.70 -6.99 -14.40
N SER A 129 -3.75 -7.03 -15.73
CA SER A 129 -2.82 -6.25 -16.54
C SER A 129 -3.01 -4.74 -16.35
N GLN A 130 -4.26 -4.31 -16.14
CA GLN A 130 -4.59 -2.91 -15.84
C GLN A 130 -4.11 -2.51 -14.43
N MET A 131 -4.32 -3.37 -13.44
CA MET A 131 -3.83 -3.14 -12.07
C MET A 131 -2.29 -3.06 -12.01
N PHE A 132 -1.57 -3.81 -12.82
CA PHE A 132 -0.12 -3.75 -12.90
C PHE A 132 0.42 -2.39 -13.32
N THR A 133 -0.34 -1.59 -14.05
CA THR A 133 0.05 -0.20 -14.38
C THR A 133 0.24 0.62 -13.09
N MET A 134 -0.72 0.54 -12.16
CA MET A 134 -0.59 1.18 -10.85
C MET A 134 0.49 0.52 -10.00
N MET A 135 0.53 -0.81 -9.95
CA MET A 135 1.51 -1.55 -9.14
C MET A 135 2.95 -1.25 -9.55
N ASN A 136 3.23 -1.01 -10.82
CA ASN A 136 4.58 -0.65 -11.27
C ASN A 136 5.02 0.70 -10.71
N LEU A 137 4.12 1.69 -10.65
CA LEU A 137 4.39 2.97 -10.00
C LEU A 137 4.62 2.79 -8.49
N GLU A 138 3.77 2.02 -7.81
CA GLU A 138 3.90 1.73 -6.38
C GLU A 138 5.24 1.06 -6.05
N ARG A 139 5.70 0.12 -6.86
CA ARG A 139 7.01 -0.53 -6.66
C ARG A 139 8.16 0.46 -6.66
N ILE A 140 8.14 1.44 -7.57
CA ILE A 140 9.14 2.52 -7.62
C ILE A 140 9.04 3.38 -6.36
N THR A 141 7.82 3.77 -5.98
CA THR A 141 7.56 4.62 -4.80
C THR A 141 8.05 3.95 -3.51
N VAL A 142 7.79 2.65 -3.34
CA VAL A 142 8.28 1.87 -2.18
C VAL A 142 9.81 1.76 -2.21
N GLY A 143 10.44 1.66 -3.39
CA GLY A 143 11.89 1.73 -3.53
C GLY A 143 12.45 3.06 -3.03
N VAL A 144 11.83 4.18 -3.39
CA VAL A 144 12.21 5.52 -2.88
C VAL A 144 12.01 5.64 -1.36
N GLN A 145 10.95 5.05 -0.81
CA GLN A 145 10.74 4.97 0.64
C GLN A 145 11.90 4.24 1.33
N GLY A 146 12.34 3.10 0.76
CA GLY A 146 13.49 2.36 1.26
C GLY A 146 14.77 3.20 1.27
N LEU A 147 15.02 3.94 0.18
CA LEU A 147 16.16 4.86 0.09
C LEU A 147 16.10 5.95 1.16
N GLY A 148 14.94 6.59 1.36
CA GLY A 148 14.78 7.64 2.36
C GLY A 148 15.02 7.15 3.80
N ILE A 149 14.58 5.92 4.12
CA ILE A 149 14.84 5.31 5.43
C ILE A 149 16.33 4.99 5.59
N SER A 150 16.97 4.49 4.55
CA SER A 150 18.41 4.20 4.57
C SER A 150 19.24 5.47 4.77
N GLU A 151 18.88 6.55 4.09
CA GLU A 151 19.56 7.84 4.21
C GLU A 151 19.49 8.40 5.64
N ILE A 152 18.33 8.41 6.27
CA ILE A 152 18.21 8.92 7.66
C ILE A 152 18.95 8.01 8.65
N ALA A 153 18.94 6.68 8.43
CA ALA A 153 19.68 5.74 9.24
C ALA A 153 21.19 5.98 9.14
N TYR A 154 21.71 6.21 7.93
CA TYR A 154 23.10 6.54 7.69
C TYR A 154 23.51 7.82 8.38
N GLN A 155 22.79 8.93 8.19
CA GLN A 155 23.09 10.22 8.82
C GLN A 155 23.12 10.13 10.33
N ASN A 156 22.14 9.45 10.94
CA ASN A 156 22.11 9.23 12.38
C ASN A 156 23.30 8.38 12.86
N SER A 157 23.68 7.36 12.10
CA SER A 157 24.84 6.51 12.42
C SER A 157 26.15 7.30 12.36
N VAL A 158 26.33 8.16 11.38
CA VAL A 158 27.51 9.03 11.27
C VAL A 158 27.57 10.03 12.41
N THR A 159 26.45 10.67 12.75
CA THR A 159 26.39 11.61 13.87
C THR A 159 26.76 10.92 15.19
N TYR A 160 26.13 9.78 15.46
CA TYR A 160 26.45 9.00 16.67
C TYR A 160 27.91 8.54 16.70
N ALA A 161 28.48 8.10 15.57
CA ALA A 161 29.85 7.66 15.50
C ALA A 161 30.86 8.79 15.77
N LYS A 162 30.52 10.04 15.47
CA LYS A 162 31.32 11.23 15.76
C LYS A 162 31.22 11.69 17.25
N GLU A 163 30.18 11.29 17.97
CA GLU A 163 29.93 11.71 19.35
C GLU A 163 30.28 10.63 20.36
N ARG A 164 30.04 9.36 20.05
CA ARG A 164 30.29 8.22 20.93
C ARG A 164 31.77 7.91 21.05
N LYS A 165 32.26 7.82 22.29
CA LYS A 165 33.63 7.36 22.62
C LYS A 165 33.59 5.93 23.13
N GLN A 166 34.49 5.07 22.62
CA GLN A 166 34.67 3.70 23.10
C GLN A 166 36.00 3.11 22.62
N GLY A 167 36.79 2.58 23.55
CA GLY A 167 38.08 1.96 23.28
C GLY A 167 39.16 2.95 22.78
N LYS A 168 40.30 2.42 22.37
CA LYS A 168 41.39 3.16 21.76
C LYS A 168 41.76 2.56 20.42
N THR A 169 42.10 3.40 19.46
CA THR A 169 42.62 2.99 18.16
C THR A 169 44.14 2.86 18.20
N ASN A 170 44.73 2.16 17.25
CA ASN A 170 46.20 2.06 17.12
C ASN A 170 46.88 3.41 16.82
N ASN A 171 46.11 4.39 16.35
CA ASN A 171 46.56 5.73 16.02
C ASN A 171 46.02 6.79 16.97
N THR A 172 45.70 6.40 18.22
CA THR A 172 45.10 7.32 19.17
C THR A 172 45.98 8.52 19.42
N LYS A 173 45.39 9.71 19.31
CA LYS A 173 46.04 10.98 19.70
C LYS A 173 45.63 11.37 21.14
N SER A 174 44.67 10.67 21.70
CA SER A 174 44.17 10.93 23.04
C SER A 174 45.10 10.31 24.08
N THR A 175 45.72 11.14 24.92
CA THR A 175 46.57 10.71 26.05
C THR A 175 45.71 10.19 27.19
N ASN A 176 44.45 10.69 27.34
CA ASN A 176 43.52 10.34 28.41
C ASN A 176 42.14 10.05 27.85
N GLY A 177 41.70 8.78 27.93
CA GLY A 177 40.34 8.39 27.62
C GLY A 177 40.18 7.50 26.38
N ALA A 178 38.95 7.39 25.91
CA ALA A 178 38.58 6.62 24.71
C ALA A 178 38.52 7.54 23.49
N ASP A 179 38.78 6.96 22.31
CA ASP A 179 38.61 7.63 21.01
C ASP A 179 37.12 7.63 20.60
N PHE A 180 36.76 8.52 19.70
CA PHE A 180 35.46 8.46 19.04
C PHE A 180 35.37 7.21 18.16
N ILE A 181 34.22 6.56 18.16
CA ILE A 181 34.10 5.28 17.44
C ILE A 181 34.28 5.42 15.94
N ILE A 182 34.10 6.61 15.36
CA ILE A 182 34.42 6.87 13.95
C ILE A 182 35.91 6.70 13.61
N GLU A 183 36.80 6.76 14.62
CA GLU A 183 38.24 6.56 14.41
C GLU A 183 38.60 5.07 14.22
N HIS A 184 37.72 4.14 14.61
CA HIS A 184 37.91 2.71 14.43
C HIS A 184 37.69 2.30 12.97
N ALA A 185 38.60 1.50 12.42
CA ALA A 185 38.60 1.14 11.01
C ALA A 185 37.39 0.30 10.59
N ASP A 186 36.87 -0.55 11.48
CA ASP A 186 35.68 -1.37 11.25
C ASP A 186 34.39 -0.50 11.20
N ILE A 187 34.28 0.51 12.06
CA ILE A 187 33.16 1.46 12.04
C ILE A 187 33.18 2.27 10.73
N ARG A 188 34.35 2.80 10.34
CA ARG A 188 34.48 3.52 9.07
C ARG A 188 34.12 2.66 7.87
N ARG A 189 34.58 1.40 7.85
CA ARG A 189 34.22 0.46 6.78
C ARG A 189 32.73 0.17 6.76
N SER A 190 32.08 0.00 7.93
CA SER A 190 30.65 -0.20 8.01
C SER A 190 29.87 0.99 7.44
N LEU A 191 30.26 2.22 7.81
CA LEU A 191 29.64 3.45 7.30
C LEU A 191 29.84 3.64 5.79
N LEU A 192 30.99 3.19 5.24
CA LEU A 192 31.25 3.26 3.79
C LEU A 192 30.45 2.21 2.98
N ASN A 193 29.99 1.16 3.65
CA ASN A 193 29.21 0.08 3.01
C ASN A 193 27.68 0.27 3.15
N MET A 194 27.23 1.27 3.90
CA MET A 194 25.82 1.65 4.04
C MET A 194 25.39 2.54 2.87
#